data_02e6154e0604d6f2744dc71e9b22f998
#
_entry.id   02e6154e0604d6f2744dc71e9b22f998
#
_cell.length_a   1.000
_cell.length_b   1.000
_cell.length_c   1.000
_cell.angle_alpha   90.00
_cell.angle_beta   90.00
_cell.angle_gamma   90.00
#
_symmetry.space_group_name_H-M   'P 1'
#
loop_
_entity.id
_entity.type
_entity.pdbx_description
1 polymer ?
#
loop_
_entity_poly.entity_id
_entity_poly.type
_entity_poly.pdbx_seq_one_letter_code
_entity_poly.pdbx_strand_id
1 'polypeptide(L)'
;MNQLPAKVQQIRQLHAELIVRVVKACFNPELQRQLQPVLQEAEQNGWHKLVIGIRTVLRGSRETSVLKGLDEEDVIILTAVLDGLQNPGSLPDPKEKIAPEHAAPGLAALIHSSGRGDIDALRLIADMAEQLSSMGGDMALLAGHVRNMIKGERDANKLCHGMTALGEKLMLSIIAELIKLDESSLTN
;
A
#
# COMPACT_ATOMS: atom_id res chain seq x y z
N MET A 1 21.88 2.89 -0.57
CA MET A 1 20.74 1.98 -0.44
C MET A 1 19.67 2.49 -1.39
N ASN A 2 19.35 1.74 -2.46
CA ASN A 2 18.27 2.12 -3.37
C ASN A 2 16.96 1.96 -2.62
N GLN A 3 16.32 3.07 -2.25
CA GLN A 3 14.95 3.01 -1.70
C GLN A 3 14.00 2.55 -2.82
N LEU A 4 13.23 1.52 -2.52
CA LEU A 4 12.15 1.08 -3.41
C LEU A 4 11.12 2.22 -3.57
N PRO A 5 10.46 2.34 -4.74
CA PRO A 5 9.37 3.28 -4.90
C PRO A 5 8.32 3.11 -3.79
N ALA A 6 7.76 4.20 -3.30
CA ALA A 6 6.82 4.19 -2.17
C ALA A 6 5.65 3.18 -2.36
N LYS A 7 5.11 3.09 -3.57
CA LYS A 7 4.06 2.11 -3.94
C LYS A 7 4.51 0.66 -3.73
N VAL A 8 5.75 0.34 -4.12
CA VAL A 8 6.30 -1.02 -3.97
C VAL A 8 6.47 -1.38 -2.51
N GLN A 9 6.97 -0.44 -1.68
CA GLN A 9 7.10 -0.64 -0.24
C GLN A 9 5.74 -0.85 0.42
N GLN A 10 4.75 -0.05 0.04
CA GLN A 10 3.39 -0.15 0.56
C GLN A 10 2.77 -1.51 0.27
N ILE A 11 2.85 -2.01 -0.97
CA ILE A 11 2.33 -3.32 -1.37
C ILE A 11 3.08 -4.43 -0.62
N ARG A 12 4.42 -4.37 -0.57
CA ARG A 12 5.22 -5.35 0.18
C ARG A 12 4.83 -5.42 1.65
N GLN A 13 4.58 -4.28 2.28
CA GLN A 13 4.21 -4.22 3.69
C GLN A 13 2.76 -4.67 3.93
N LEU A 14 1.83 -4.32 3.04
CA LEU A 14 0.44 -4.77 3.10
C LEU A 14 0.35 -6.30 3.07
N HIS A 15 1.18 -6.94 2.25
CA HIS A 15 1.21 -8.39 2.09
C HIS A 15 2.35 -9.09 2.84
N ALA A 16 2.97 -8.39 3.83
CA ALA A 16 4.14 -8.88 4.56
C ALA A 16 3.92 -10.26 5.18
N GLU A 17 2.74 -10.49 5.77
CA GLU A 17 2.41 -11.77 6.40
C GLU A 17 2.39 -12.91 5.38
N LEU A 18 1.75 -12.72 4.23
CA LEU A 18 1.71 -13.69 3.15
C LEU A 18 3.13 -13.98 2.61
N ILE A 19 3.90 -12.92 2.30
CA ILE A 19 5.26 -13.02 1.78
C ILE A 19 6.13 -13.86 2.71
N VAL A 20 6.16 -13.51 4.01
CA VAL A 20 6.95 -14.21 5.01
C VAL A 20 6.50 -15.66 5.20
N ARG A 21 5.18 -15.92 5.22
CA ARG A 21 4.63 -17.28 5.31
C ARG A 21 5.04 -18.15 4.13
N VAL A 22 4.96 -17.61 2.90
CA VAL A 22 5.37 -18.34 1.69
C VAL A 22 6.86 -18.67 1.73
N VAL A 23 7.72 -17.71 2.06
CA VAL A 23 9.17 -17.94 2.16
C VAL A 23 9.48 -19.02 3.21
N LYS A 24 8.90 -18.93 4.41
CA LYS A 24 9.08 -19.95 5.46
C LYS A 24 8.57 -21.33 5.03
N ALA A 25 7.45 -21.38 4.32
CA ALA A 25 6.86 -22.64 3.82
C ALA A 25 7.75 -23.32 2.76
N CYS A 26 8.58 -22.59 2.03
CA CYS A 26 9.54 -23.18 1.10
C CYS A 26 10.61 -24.05 1.79
N PHE A 27 10.86 -23.82 3.09
CA PHE A 27 11.86 -24.56 3.88
C PHE A 27 11.24 -25.48 4.92
N ASN A 28 9.91 -25.46 5.09
CA ASN A 28 9.22 -26.24 6.12
C ASN A 28 7.92 -26.86 5.56
N PRO A 29 7.89 -28.21 5.38
CA PRO A 29 6.70 -28.91 4.86
C PRO A 29 5.44 -28.77 5.72
N GLU A 30 5.58 -28.56 7.02
CA GLU A 30 4.44 -28.36 7.92
C GLU A 30 3.80 -26.99 7.66
N LEU A 31 4.59 -25.93 7.55
CA LEU A 31 4.11 -24.59 7.20
C LEU A 31 3.52 -24.58 5.78
N GLN A 32 4.05 -25.39 4.86
CA GLN A 32 3.48 -25.52 3.52
C GLN A 32 2.07 -26.13 3.57
N ARG A 33 1.82 -27.10 4.45
CA ARG A 33 0.47 -27.67 4.66
C ARG A 33 -0.48 -26.64 5.27
N GLN A 34 -0.02 -25.87 6.26
CA GLN A 34 -0.82 -24.82 6.91
C GLN A 34 -1.14 -23.65 5.97
N LEU A 35 -0.33 -23.43 4.94
CA LEU A 35 -0.55 -22.37 3.95
C LEU A 35 -1.64 -22.73 2.93
N GLN A 36 -1.94 -24.01 2.72
CA GLN A 36 -2.90 -24.45 1.69
C GLN A 36 -4.30 -23.86 1.84
N PRO A 37 -4.93 -23.81 3.04
CA PRO A 37 -6.23 -23.18 3.20
C PRO A 37 -6.22 -21.68 2.83
N VAL A 38 -5.16 -20.96 3.19
CA VAL A 38 -4.99 -19.54 2.86
C VAL A 38 -4.89 -19.32 1.36
N LEU A 39 -4.15 -20.17 0.65
CA LEU A 39 -4.05 -20.11 -0.80
C LEU A 39 -5.37 -20.46 -1.48
N GLN A 40 -6.14 -21.39 -0.92
CA GLN A 40 -7.45 -21.76 -1.43
C GLN A 40 -8.46 -20.61 -1.28
N GLU A 41 -8.45 -19.92 -0.14
CA GLU A 41 -9.27 -18.73 0.11
C GLU A 41 -8.89 -17.58 -0.83
N ALA A 42 -7.59 -17.32 -1.01
CA ALA A 42 -7.09 -16.34 -1.96
C ALA A 42 -7.53 -16.65 -3.40
N GLU A 43 -7.52 -17.93 -3.81
CA GLU A 43 -7.97 -18.37 -5.12
C GLU A 43 -9.48 -18.11 -5.31
N GLN A 44 -10.31 -18.34 -4.28
CA GLN A 44 -11.74 -18.04 -4.28
C GLN A 44 -12.02 -16.52 -4.37
N ASN A 45 -11.14 -15.70 -3.83
CA ASN A 45 -11.19 -14.25 -3.87
C ASN A 45 -10.60 -13.64 -5.17
N GLY A 46 -10.32 -14.47 -6.19
CA GLY A 46 -9.88 -14.00 -7.50
C GLY A 46 -8.37 -13.95 -7.74
N TRP A 47 -7.54 -14.32 -6.75
CA TRP A 47 -6.07 -14.26 -6.83
C TRP A 47 -5.47 -15.52 -7.52
N HIS A 48 -6.16 -16.03 -8.54
CA HIS A 48 -5.80 -17.29 -9.21
C HIS A 48 -4.37 -17.31 -9.74
N LYS A 49 -3.93 -16.23 -10.39
CA LYS A 49 -2.60 -16.15 -11.01
C LYS A 49 -1.51 -16.10 -9.97
N LEU A 50 -1.67 -15.27 -8.93
CA LEU A 50 -0.72 -15.19 -7.81
C LEU A 50 -0.59 -16.56 -7.13
N VAL A 51 -1.69 -17.23 -6.85
CA VAL A 51 -1.69 -18.57 -6.21
C VAL A 51 -0.95 -19.60 -7.05
N ILE A 52 -1.13 -19.59 -8.38
CA ILE A 52 -0.37 -20.46 -9.30
C ILE A 52 1.13 -20.17 -9.19
N GLY A 53 1.52 -18.89 -9.18
CA GLY A 53 2.91 -18.45 -9.01
C GLY A 53 3.49 -18.91 -7.68
N ILE A 54 2.78 -18.68 -6.56
CA ILE A 54 3.18 -19.14 -5.23
C ILE A 54 3.36 -20.66 -5.18
N ARG A 55 2.40 -21.44 -5.68
CA ARG A 55 2.50 -22.90 -5.75
C ARG A 55 3.71 -23.37 -6.56
N THR A 56 4.06 -22.65 -7.61
CA THR A 56 5.25 -22.93 -8.44
C THR A 56 6.54 -22.66 -7.67
N VAL A 57 6.59 -21.58 -6.90
CA VAL A 57 7.72 -21.27 -6.00
C VAL A 57 7.84 -22.31 -4.87
N LEU A 58 6.73 -22.74 -4.27
CA LEU A 58 6.71 -23.79 -3.23
C LEU A 58 7.22 -25.13 -3.75
N ARG A 59 7.06 -25.41 -5.05
CA ARG A 59 7.61 -26.63 -5.71
C ARG A 59 9.10 -26.50 -6.06
N GLY A 60 9.73 -25.37 -5.74
CA GLY A 60 11.17 -25.17 -5.89
C GLY A 60 11.58 -24.24 -7.03
N SER A 61 10.67 -23.71 -7.84
CA SER A 61 11.04 -22.74 -8.88
C SER A 61 11.55 -21.43 -8.24
N ARG A 62 12.60 -20.87 -8.85
CA ARG A 62 13.24 -19.62 -8.45
C ARG A 62 13.40 -18.65 -9.65
N GLU A 63 12.83 -19.03 -10.78
CA GLU A 63 12.96 -18.29 -12.02
C GLU A 63 11.96 -17.13 -12.06
N THR A 64 12.37 -16.02 -12.68
CA THR A 64 11.50 -14.86 -12.93
C THR A 64 10.37 -15.16 -13.94
N SER A 65 10.43 -16.31 -14.61
CA SER A 65 9.36 -16.80 -15.49
C SER A 65 8.00 -16.96 -14.76
N VAL A 66 8.01 -17.17 -13.43
CA VAL A 66 6.80 -17.24 -12.59
C VAL A 66 6.03 -15.90 -12.52
N LEU A 67 6.67 -14.78 -12.90
CA LEU A 67 6.06 -13.45 -12.90
C LEU A 67 5.25 -13.15 -14.18
N LYS A 68 5.35 -14.00 -15.21
CA LYS A 68 4.70 -13.75 -16.51
C LYS A 68 3.18 -13.78 -16.40
N GLY A 69 2.54 -12.74 -16.91
CA GLY A 69 1.07 -12.63 -16.98
C GLY A 69 0.38 -12.28 -15.66
N LEU A 70 1.15 -11.94 -14.64
CA LEU A 70 0.67 -11.35 -13.38
C LEU A 70 0.38 -9.87 -13.57
N ASP A 71 -0.52 -9.32 -12.76
CA ASP A 71 -0.68 -7.88 -12.64
C ASP A 71 0.45 -7.25 -11.79
N GLU A 72 0.43 -5.92 -11.67
CA GLU A 72 1.49 -5.17 -11.01
C GLU A 72 1.63 -5.55 -9.51
N GLU A 73 0.51 -5.73 -8.81
CA GLU A 73 0.50 -6.07 -7.39
C GLU A 73 1.03 -7.48 -7.16
N ASP A 74 0.54 -8.45 -7.91
CA ASP A 74 0.98 -9.84 -7.88
C ASP A 74 2.48 -9.97 -8.19
N VAL A 75 2.98 -9.21 -9.18
CA VAL A 75 4.42 -9.15 -9.52
C VAL A 75 5.24 -8.66 -8.33
N ILE A 76 4.80 -7.60 -7.64
CA ILE A 76 5.51 -7.06 -6.48
C ILE A 76 5.54 -8.08 -5.34
N ILE A 77 4.42 -8.73 -5.06
CA ILE A 77 4.32 -9.75 -4.01
C ILE A 77 5.25 -10.93 -4.31
N LEU A 78 5.17 -11.48 -5.52
CA LEU A 78 5.95 -12.65 -5.87
C LEU A 78 7.45 -12.35 -6.02
N THR A 79 7.79 -11.15 -6.48
CA THR A 79 9.18 -10.64 -6.48
C THR A 79 9.70 -10.56 -5.05
N ALA A 80 8.91 -10.03 -4.11
CA ALA A 80 9.32 -9.96 -2.71
C ALA A 80 9.54 -11.35 -2.08
N VAL A 81 8.76 -12.37 -2.51
CA VAL A 81 8.98 -13.76 -2.11
C VAL A 81 10.31 -14.28 -2.66
N LEU A 82 10.60 -14.07 -3.95
CA LEU A 82 11.84 -14.51 -4.58
C LEU A 82 13.07 -13.81 -3.95
N ASP A 83 12.98 -12.51 -3.70
CA ASP A 83 14.03 -11.72 -3.01
C ASP A 83 14.27 -12.28 -1.60
N GLY A 84 13.20 -12.55 -0.85
CA GLY A 84 13.27 -13.10 0.50
C GLY A 84 13.87 -14.50 0.56
N LEU A 85 13.71 -15.31 -0.50
CA LEU A 85 14.35 -16.62 -0.63
C LEU A 85 15.83 -16.52 -0.90
N GLN A 86 16.27 -15.47 -1.62
CA GLN A 86 17.70 -15.18 -1.88
C GLN A 86 18.37 -14.46 -0.72
N ASN A 87 17.66 -13.51 -0.11
CA ASN A 87 18.14 -12.71 1.01
C ASN A 87 17.05 -12.57 2.08
N PRO A 88 17.07 -13.39 3.13
CA PRO A 88 16.08 -13.31 4.22
C PRO A 88 15.99 -11.94 4.90
N GLY A 89 17.08 -11.14 4.85
CA GLY A 89 17.09 -9.77 5.39
C GLY A 89 16.27 -8.76 4.57
N SER A 90 15.82 -9.11 3.37
CA SER A 90 14.96 -8.27 2.53
C SER A 90 13.46 -8.47 2.80
N LEU A 91 13.11 -9.42 3.67
CA LEU A 91 11.70 -9.68 4.00
C LEU A 91 11.08 -8.51 4.76
N PRO A 92 9.85 -8.11 4.42
CA PRO A 92 9.12 -7.14 5.22
C PRO A 92 8.80 -7.71 6.60
N ASP A 93 8.80 -6.87 7.63
CA ASP A 93 8.38 -7.28 8.99
C ASP A 93 6.85 -7.27 9.09
N PRO A 94 6.19 -8.43 9.28
CA PRO A 94 4.73 -8.48 9.41
C PRO A 94 4.19 -7.73 10.64
N LYS A 95 5.04 -7.42 11.61
CA LYS A 95 4.69 -6.67 12.83
C LYS A 95 4.87 -5.17 12.66
N GLU A 96 5.62 -4.76 11.64
CA GLU A 96 5.75 -3.35 11.32
C GLU A 96 4.39 -2.83 10.86
N LYS A 97 3.77 -1.99 11.70
CA LYS A 97 2.55 -1.30 11.29
C LYS A 97 2.90 -0.45 10.09
N ILE A 98 2.10 -0.57 9.03
CA ILE A 98 2.19 0.36 7.90
C ILE A 98 2.15 1.75 8.52
N ALA A 99 3.27 2.46 8.43
CA ALA A 99 3.31 3.80 8.96
C ALA A 99 2.25 4.62 8.22
N PRO A 100 1.37 5.37 8.92
CA PRO A 100 0.28 6.10 8.28
C PRO A 100 0.74 6.98 7.12
N GLU A 101 1.96 7.48 7.16
CA GLU A 101 2.57 8.25 6.10
C GLU A 101 2.73 7.49 4.77
N HIS A 102 2.72 6.16 4.76
CA HIS A 102 2.73 5.38 3.52
C HIS A 102 1.41 5.49 2.74
N ALA A 103 0.32 5.86 3.39
CA ALA A 103 -0.94 6.16 2.71
C ALA A 103 -0.93 7.56 2.03
N ALA A 104 -0.01 8.43 2.41
CA ALA A 104 0.02 9.82 1.98
C ALA A 104 0.11 9.99 0.45
N PRO A 105 0.95 9.25 -0.31
CA PRO A 105 1.01 9.40 -1.77
C PRO A 105 -0.32 9.08 -2.46
N GLY A 106 -1.00 8.00 -2.04
CA GLY A 106 -2.31 7.61 -2.60
C GLY A 106 -3.40 8.63 -2.30
N LEU A 107 -3.48 9.09 -1.05
CA LEU A 107 -4.43 10.13 -0.64
C LEU A 107 -4.17 11.45 -1.36
N ALA A 108 -2.90 11.87 -1.46
CA ALA A 108 -2.52 13.09 -2.16
C ALA A 108 -2.88 13.02 -3.65
N ALA A 109 -2.63 11.90 -4.32
CA ALA A 109 -3.00 11.72 -5.72
C ALA A 109 -4.51 11.85 -5.94
N LEU A 110 -5.34 11.23 -5.08
CA LEU A 110 -6.80 11.35 -5.15
C LEU A 110 -7.28 12.78 -4.89
N ILE A 111 -6.73 13.45 -3.87
CA ILE A 111 -7.07 14.84 -3.54
C ILE A 111 -6.70 15.78 -4.70
N HIS A 112 -5.50 15.61 -5.27
CA HIS A 112 -5.02 16.42 -6.39
C HIS A 112 -5.87 16.20 -7.65
N SER A 113 -6.16 14.95 -8.04
CA SER A 113 -7.02 14.63 -9.20
C SER A 113 -8.44 15.17 -9.00
N SER A 114 -8.97 15.07 -7.78
CA SER A 114 -10.28 15.66 -7.42
C SER A 114 -10.29 17.18 -7.59
N GLY A 115 -9.22 17.87 -7.22
CA GLY A 115 -9.06 19.32 -7.40
C GLY A 115 -8.99 19.75 -8.86
N ARG A 116 -8.63 18.83 -9.76
CA ARG A 116 -8.60 19.04 -11.23
C ARG A 116 -9.90 18.64 -11.92
N GLY A 117 -10.92 18.25 -11.18
CA GLY A 117 -12.25 17.92 -11.71
C GLY A 117 -12.44 16.48 -12.14
N ASP A 118 -11.55 15.56 -11.75
CA ASP A 118 -11.74 14.12 -11.96
C ASP A 118 -12.91 13.62 -11.09
N ILE A 119 -13.99 13.21 -11.76
CA ILE A 119 -15.26 12.81 -11.12
C ILE A 119 -15.09 11.49 -10.37
N ASP A 120 -14.31 10.56 -10.90
CA ASP A 120 -14.10 9.26 -10.26
C ASP A 120 -13.23 9.41 -9.00
N ALA A 121 -12.19 10.24 -9.07
CA ALA A 121 -11.40 10.59 -7.90
C ALA A 121 -12.23 11.33 -6.83
N LEU A 122 -13.13 12.26 -7.25
CA LEU A 122 -14.06 12.96 -6.34
C LEU A 122 -14.99 11.99 -5.61
N ARG A 123 -15.55 11.00 -6.31
CA ARG A 123 -16.40 10.00 -5.70
C ARG A 123 -15.63 9.14 -4.71
N LEU A 124 -14.47 8.62 -5.13
CA LEU A 124 -13.64 7.75 -4.29
C LEU A 124 -13.17 8.47 -3.02
N ILE A 125 -12.71 9.72 -3.13
CA ILE A 125 -12.25 10.47 -1.95
C ILE A 125 -13.41 10.85 -1.01
N ALA A 126 -14.63 11.05 -1.54
CA ALA A 126 -15.81 11.29 -0.73
C ALA A 126 -16.19 10.04 0.08
N ASP A 127 -16.21 8.86 -0.55
CA ASP A 127 -16.48 7.58 0.12
C ASP A 127 -15.42 7.28 1.19
N MET A 128 -14.15 7.54 0.89
CA MET A 128 -13.05 7.40 1.85
C MET A 128 -13.19 8.39 3.02
N ALA A 129 -13.56 9.64 2.76
CA ALA A 129 -13.75 10.64 3.81
C ALA A 129 -14.89 10.26 4.76
N GLU A 130 -15.97 9.65 4.26
CA GLU A 130 -17.04 9.11 5.10
C GLU A 130 -16.54 7.99 6.01
N GLN A 131 -15.78 7.03 5.47
CA GLN A 131 -15.18 5.95 6.23
C GLN A 131 -14.20 6.47 7.30
N LEU A 132 -13.30 7.37 6.92
CA LEU A 132 -12.35 8.00 7.85
C LEU A 132 -13.06 8.77 8.96
N SER A 133 -14.14 9.48 8.63
CA SER A 133 -14.96 10.21 9.61
C SER A 133 -15.57 9.27 10.65
N SER A 134 -16.01 8.08 10.24
CA SER A 134 -16.58 7.07 11.13
C SER A 134 -15.58 6.46 12.11
N MET A 135 -14.27 6.50 11.77
CA MET A 135 -13.20 6.00 12.63
C MET A 135 -12.90 6.90 13.85
N GLY A 136 -13.30 8.17 13.81
CA GLY A 136 -13.05 9.15 14.87
C GLY A 136 -11.59 9.61 14.95
N GLY A 137 -11.29 10.43 15.98
CA GLY A 137 -9.92 10.92 16.25
C GLY A 137 -9.27 11.61 15.04
N ASP A 138 -7.97 11.36 14.85
CA ASP A 138 -7.20 11.97 13.77
C ASP A 138 -7.76 11.69 12.36
N MET A 139 -8.40 10.53 12.18
CA MET A 139 -8.98 10.16 10.89
C MET A 139 -10.22 11.01 10.58
N ALA A 140 -11.03 11.32 11.57
CA ALA A 140 -12.16 12.22 11.40
C ALA A 140 -11.71 13.68 11.12
N LEU A 141 -10.63 14.13 11.76
CA LEU A 141 -10.03 15.43 11.49
C LEU A 141 -9.47 15.49 10.05
N LEU A 142 -8.77 14.44 9.62
CA LEU A 142 -8.28 14.31 8.25
C LEU A 142 -9.44 14.39 7.24
N ALA A 143 -10.51 13.62 7.47
CA ALA A 143 -11.71 13.64 6.64
C ALA A 143 -12.30 15.05 6.52
N GLY A 144 -12.40 15.78 7.65
CA GLY A 144 -12.89 17.16 7.68
C GLY A 144 -12.05 18.13 6.85
N HIS A 145 -10.75 17.87 6.68
CA HIS A 145 -9.83 18.70 5.92
C HIS A 145 -9.71 18.36 4.44
N VAL A 146 -10.20 17.19 4.00
CA VAL A 146 -10.12 16.73 2.59
C VAL A 146 -10.64 17.79 1.63
N ARG A 147 -11.83 18.36 1.91
CA ARG A 147 -12.43 19.40 1.05
C ARG A 147 -11.57 20.68 0.95
N ASN A 148 -10.90 21.05 2.03
CA ASN A 148 -10.01 22.21 2.05
C ASN A 148 -8.75 21.95 1.22
N MET A 149 -8.18 20.76 1.32
CA MET A 149 -7.03 20.32 0.54
C MET A 149 -7.35 20.24 -0.97
N ILE A 150 -8.54 19.76 -1.35
CA ILE A 150 -9.04 19.78 -2.74
C ILE A 150 -9.09 21.21 -3.29
N LYS A 151 -9.45 22.19 -2.46
CA LYS A 151 -9.48 23.63 -2.83
C LYS A 151 -8.10 24.31 -2.83
N GLY A 152 -7.03 23.58 -2.55
CA GLY A 152 -5.66 24.09 -2.56
C GLY A 152 -5.12 24.52 -1.18
N GLU A 153 -5.81 24.25 -0.07
CA GLU A 153 -5.25 24.54 1.26
C GLU A 153 -4.04 23.65 1.52
N ARG A 154 -2.92 24.26 1.95
CA ARG A 154 -1.65 23.58 2.25
C ARG A 154 -1.02 24.06 3.56
N ASP A 155 -1.73 24.94 4.32
CA ASP A 155 -1.22 25.45 5.60
C ASP A 155 -1.24 24.35 6.66
N ALA A 156 -0.04 23.87 7.01
CA ALA A 156 0.15 22.80 7.99
C ALA A 156 -0.43 23.15 9.37
N ASN A 157 -0.32 24.42 9.81
CA ASN A 157 -0.83 24.83 11.11
C ASN A 157 -2.36 24.72 11.19
N LYS A 158 -3.06 24.99 10.07
CA LYS A 158 -4.52 24.85 10.00
C LYS A 158 -4.93 23.38 9.89
N LEU A 159 -4.24 22.61 9.04
CA LEU A 159 -4.62 21.25 8.72
C LEU A 159 -4.26 20.26 9.82
N CYS A 160 -3.22 20.52 10.61
CA CYS A 160 -2.79 19.66 11.72
C CYS A 160 -3.44 20.02 13.05
N HIS A 161 -4.20 21.11 13.12
CA HIS A 161 -4.77 21.59 14.39
C HIS A 161 -5.66 20.52 15.06
N GLY A 162 -5.34 20.19 16.32
CA GLY A 162 -6.09 19.22 17.12
C GLY A 162 -5.75 17.76 16.88
N MET A 163 -4.78 17.47 16.01
CA MET A 163 -4.31 16.10 15.75
C MET A 163 -3.29 15.64 16.81
N THR A 164 -3.21 14.33 16.99
CA THR A 164 -2.08 13.72 17.71
C THR A 164 -0.81 13.74 16.85
N ALA A 165 0.36 13.48 17.46
CA ALA A 165 1.64 13.43 16.73
C ALA A 165 1.61 12.45 15.54
N LEU A 166 0.83 11.37 15.62
CA LEU A 166 0.69 10.39 14.53
C LEU A 166 -0.17 10.94 13.38
N GLY A 167 -1.29 11.57 13.69
CA GLY A 167 -2.15 12.21 12.69
C GLY A 167 -1.47 13.40 12.03
N GLU A 168 -0.76 14.22 12.82
CA GLU A 168 0.05 15.34 12.32
C GLU A 168 1.11 14.85 11.31
N LYS A 169 1.82 13.77 11.62
CA LYS A 169 2.82 13.18 10.74
C LYS A 169 2.21 12.72 9.40
N LEU A 170 1.05 12.06 9.43
CA LEU A 170 0.32 11.68 8.22
C LEU A 170 -0.10 12.92 7.41
N MET A 171 -0.69 13.91 8.07
CA MET A 171 -1.16 15.13 7.41
C MET A 171 0.00 15.87 6.74
N LEU A 172 1.13 16.04 7.42
CA LEU A 172 2.34 16.67 6.86
C LEU A 172 2.86 15.90 5.65
N SER A 173 2.83 14.58 5.69
CA SER A 173 3.22 13.75 4.54
C SER A 173 2.28 13.94 3.35
N ILE A 174 0.95 14.03 3.57
CA ILE A 174 -0.03 14.32 2.51
C ILE A 174 0.22 15.70 1.91
N ILE A 175 0.44 16.72 2.73
CA ILE A 175 0.74 18.10 2.27
C ILE A 175 2.01 18.11 1.41
N ALA A 176 3.08 17.43 1.84
CA ALA A 176 4.33 17.35 1.10
C ALA A 176 4.14 16.69 -0.29
N GLU A 177 3.37 15.62 -0.37
CA GLU A 177 3.06 14.97 -1.64
C GLU A 177 2.16 15.84 -2.54
N LEU A 178 1.18 16.56 -1.98
CA LEU A 178 0.34 17.50 -2.73
C LEU A 178 1.17 18.63 -3.34
N ILE A 179 2.12 19.20 -2.59
CA ILE A 179 3.01 20.25 -3.10
C ILE A 179 3.82 19.73 -4.29
N LYS A 180 4.38 18.53 -4.21
CA LYS A 180 5.11 17.90 -5.34
C LYS A 180 4.24 17.73 -6.58
N LEU A 181 2.98 17.29 -6.39
CA LEU A 181 2.03 17.11 -7.49
C LEU A 181 1.62 18.46 -8.11
N ASP A 182 1.40 19.49 -7.29
CA ASP A 182 1.08 20.84 -7.74
C ASP A 182 2.23 21.42 -8.59
N GLU A 183 3.49 21.29 -8.14
CA GLU A 183 4.70 21.71 -8.87
C GLU A 183 4.88 20.98 -10.21
N SER A 184 4.68 19.65 -10.20
CA SER A 184 4.79 18.84 -11.42
C SER A 184 3.74 19.19 -12.48
N SER A 185 2.60 19.70 -12.04
CA SER A 185 1.50 20.12 -12.92
C SER A 185 1.70 21.51 -13.55
N LEU A 186 2.59 22.32 -12.99
CA LEU A 186 2.93 23.64 -13.52
C LEU A 186 4.03 23.59 -14.58
N THR A 187 4.74 22.45 -14.68
CA THR A 187 5.86 22.24 -15.61
C THR A 187 5.47 21.53 -16.91
N ASN A 188 4.22 21.11 -17.04
CA ASN A 188 3.63 20.49 -18.25
C ASN A 188 2.59 21.42 -18.89
#